data_4b43c7b955ac2d513c563b6d947e8aad
#
_entry.id   4b43c7b955ac2d513c563b6d947e8aad
#
_cell.length_a   1.000
_cell.length_b   1.000
_cell.length_c   1.000
_cell.angle_alpha   90.00
_cell.angle_beta   90.00
_cell.angle_gamma   90.00
#
_symmetry.space_group_name_H-M   'P 1'
#
loop_
_entity.id
_entity.type
_entity.pdbx_description
1 polymer ?
#
loop_
_entity_poly.entity_id
_entity_poly.type
_entity_poly.pdbx_seq_one_letter_code
_entity_poly.pdbx_strand_id
1 'polypeptide(L)'
;MQDMIRYSVITEKNPREIVLLRGTGCAWKRCTFCDYHLDCCPDEAQNFALNRAVLERVTGQYGRLEVINSGSFCELDAPTMDEIARVCQQKGIAHLHFECHWMHRGKIAELRARFAAIGVQTHLKIGVETFDRAYREDVLHKGIGVSDPAEIAAQFDECCLLFGLSGQTADSMRQDIQTGLTHFDRVCVNVMVKNTTPVLPDPDVIAVFCQQVAPHYVNDPRVDILMENTDFGVGGAAQ
;
A
#
# COMPACT_ATOMS: atom_id res chain seq x y z
N MET A 1 22.06 -9.49 -0.95
CA MET A 1 20.78 -8.83 -1.25
C MET A 1 21.14 -7.52 -1.93
N GLN A 2 20.55 -7.25 -3.08
CA GLN A 2 20.76 -5.97 -3.77
C GLN A 2 20.15 -4.86 -2.92
N ASP A 3 20.86 -3.76 -2.70
CA ASP A 3 20.34 -2.63 -1.94
C ASP A 3 19.11 -2.07 -2.65
N MET A 4 18.02 -1.93 -1.91
CA MET A 4 16.72 -1.50 -2.43
C MET A 4 16.52 -0.02 -2.11
N ILE A 5 15.96 0.75 -3.04
CA ILE A 5 15.59 2.14 -2.78
C ILE A 5 14.43 2.13 -1.77
N ARG A 6 14.61 2.82 -0.62
CA ARG A 6 13.67 2.78 0.50
C ARG A 6 13.09 4.15 0.90
N TYR A 7 13.46 5.20 0.20
CA TYR A 7 12.92 6.54 0.41
C TYR A 7 12.77 7.26 -0.93
N SER A 8 11.63 7.89 -1.11
CA SER A 8 11.36 8.75 -2.25
C SER A 8 10.43 9.90 -1.87
N VAL A 9 10.24 10.82 -2.81
CA VAL A 9 9.34 11.97 -2.70
C VAL A 9 8.38 11.95 -3.88
N ILE A 10 7.10 11.92 -3.57
CA ILE A 10 6.02 12.01 -4.55
C ILE A 10 5.62 13.48 -4.64
N THR A 11 5.79 14.08 -5.82
CA THR A 11 5.58 15.52 -6.05
C THR A 11 4.26 15.82 -6.77
N GLU A 12 3.80 14.89 -7.56
CA GLU A 12 2.54 14.98 -8.30
C GLU A 12 1.44 14.30 -7.51
N LYS A 13 0.20 14.71 -7.70
CA LYS A 13 -0.97 14.14 -7.04
C LYS A 13 -0.69 13.76 -5.57
N ASN A 14 -1.29 14.44 -4.64
CA ASN A 14 -1.11 14.15 -3.24
C ASN A 14 0.38 14.12 -2.79
N PRO A 15 1.09 15.25 -2.84
CA PRO A 15 2.51 15.33 -2.52
C PRO A 15 2.81 14.82 -1.11
N ARG A 16 3.79 13.91 -1.00
CA ARG A 16 4.18 13.26 0.26
C ARG A 16 5.57 12.64 0.14
N GLU A 17 6.15 12.36 1.27
CA GLU A 17 7.33 11.50 1.35
C GLU A 17 6.87 10.05 1.54
N ILE A 18 7.61 9.10 0.97
CA ILE A 18 7.33 7.67 1.11
C ILE A 18 8.58 6.94 1.59
N VAL A 19 8.40 6.03 2.55
CA VAL A 19 9.43 5.14 3.05
C VAL A 19 9.01 3.68 2.92
N LEU A 20 9.93 2.83 2.45
CA LEU A 20 9.79 1.39 2.44
C LEU A 20 10.59 0.81 3.61
N LEU A 21 9.89 0.45 4.68
CA LEU A 21 10.48 -0.12 5.88
C LEU A 21 10.48 -1.64 5.81
N ARG A 22 11.31 -2.27 6.60
CA ARG A 22 11.38 -3.73 6.68
C ARG A 22 10.84 -4.20 8.03
N GLY A 23 9.91 -5.15 7.97
CA GLY A 23 9.35 -5.82 9.13
C GLY A 23 9.75 -7.29 9.24
N THR A 24 9.07 -8.01 10.11
CA THR A 24 9.24 -9.46 10.30
C THR A 24 8.58 -10.29 9.18
N GLY A 25 7.87 -9.62 8.28
CA GLY A 25 7.19 -10.19 7.13
C GLY A 25 5.68 -10.26 7.29
N CYS A 26 4.98 -10.52 6.18
CA CYS A 26 3.53 -10.59 6.14
C CYS A 26 3.00 -11.82 6.88
N ALA A 27 2.15 -11.64 7.89
CA ALA A 27 1.53 -12.74 8.63
C ALA A 27 0.50 -13.53 7.79
N TRP A 28 -0.12 -12.90 6.79
CA TRP A 28 -1.10 -13.58 5.92
C TRP A 28 -0.45 -14.56 4.96
N LYS A 29 0.53 -14.15 4.17
CA LYS A 29 1.35 -14.97 3.23
C LYS A 29 0.57 -15.94 2.31
N ARG A 30 -0.69 -15.66 1.99
CA ARG A 30 -1.54 -16.54 1.17
C ARG A 30 -1.94 -15.95 -0.17
N CYS A 31 -1.66 -14.64 -0.37
CA CYS A 31 -1.98 -13.99 -1.64
C CYS A 31 -1.19 -14.63 -2.77
N THR A 32 -1.90 -15.11 -3.81
CA THR A 32 -1.32 -15.86 -4.92
C THR A 32 -0.53 -15.00 -5.91
N PHE A 33 -0.62 -13.69 -5.78
CA PHE A 33 -0.03 -12.68 -6.67
C PHE A 33 1.13 -11.89 -6.02
N CYS A 34 1.37 -12.04 -4.72
CA CYS A 34 2.25 -11.15 -3.94
C CYS A 34 3.46 -11.90 -3.39
N ASP A 35 4.65 -11.42 -3.70
CA ASP A 35 5.93 -11.90 -3.15
C ASP A 35 6.67 -10.83 -2.30
N TYR A 36 6.04 -9.72 -1.98
CA TYR A 36 6.64 -8.66 -1.14
C TYR A 36 7.11 -9.16 0.22
N HIS A 37 6.49 -10.21 0.75
CA HIS A 37 6.92 -10.85 1.99
C HIS A 37 8.37 -11.39 1.97
N LEU A 38 9.02 -11.42 0.81
CA LEU A 38 10.44 -11.77 0.68
C LEU A 38 11.37 -10.68 1.22
N ASP A 39 10.94 -9.40 1.23
CA ASP A 39 11.66 -8.32 1.90
C ASP A 39 11.34 -8.29 3.40
N CYS A 40 11.83 -9.27 4.12
CA CYS A 40 11.63 -9.37 5.57
C CYS A 40 12.90 -9.87 6.27
N CYS A 41 12.98 -9.62 7.57
CA CYS A 41 14.02 -10.18 8.43
C CYS A 41 13.42 -10.52 9.80
N PRO A 42 13.66 -11.71 10.35
CA PRO A 42 13.20 -12.07 11.69
C PRO A 42 13.96 -11.36 12.82
N ASP A 43 15.10 -10.75 12.52
CA ASP A 43 15.92 -9.99 13.49
C ASP A 43 15.41 -8.55 13.57
N GLU A 44 14.67 -8.24 14.62
CA GLU A 44 14.10 -6.91 14.85
C GLU A 44 15.18 -5.83 15.02
N ALA A 45 16.34 -6.14 15.58
CA ALA A 45 17.41 -5.16 15.73
C ALA A 45 18.01 -4.75 14.39
N GLN A 46 18.13 -5.71 13.44
CA GLN A 46 18.54 -5.41 12.06
C GLN A 46 17.46 -4.63 11.30
N ASN A 47 16.19 -4.93 11.55
CA ASN A 47 15.09 -4.16 10.96
C ASN A 47 15.11 -2.73 11.47
N PHE A 48 15.19 -2.54 12.78
CA PHE A 48 15.24 -1.22 13.39
C PHE A 48 16.43 -0.38 12.89
N ALA A 49 17.63 -0.95 12.81
CA ALA A 49 18.81 -0.24 12.31
C ALA A 49 18.62 0.25 10.86
N LEU A 50 18.06 -0.62 9.99
CA LEU A 50 17.74 -0.25 8.61
C LEU A 50 16.65 0.83 8.57
N ASN A 51 15.55 0.62 9.27
CA ASN A 51 14.38 1.49 9.27
C ASN A 51 14.72 2.89 9.79
N ARG A 52 15.52 2.97 10.86
CA ARG A 52 16.01 4.23 11.40
C ARG A 52 16.80 5.02 10.36
N ALA A 53 17.74 4.37 9.67
CA ALA A 53 18.53 5.03 8.62
C ALA A 53 17.66 5.56 7.47
N VAL A 54 16.58 4.86 7.14
CA VAL A 54 15.59 5.31 6.14
C VAL A 54 14.79 6.49 6.67
N LEU A 55 14.28 6.41 7.90
CA LEU A 55 13.48 7.46 8.54
C LEU A 55 14.27 8.76 8.77
N GLU A 56 15.57 8.70 8.99
CA GLU A 56 16.46 9.87 9.10
C GLU A 56 16.46 10.72 7.83
N ARG A 57 16.09 10.17 6.66
CA ARG A 57 15.98 10.88 5.38
C ARG A 57 14.72 11.74 5.26
N VAL A 58 13.70 11.50 6.07
CA VAL A 58 12.44 12.25 6.05
C VAL A 58 12.68 13.70 6.40
N THR A 59 12.20 14.60 5.56
CA THR A 59 12.39 16.05 5.71
C THR A 59 11.17 16.76 6.30
N GLY A 60 9.98 16.23 6.07
CA GLY A 60 8.71 16.84 6.48
C GLY A 60 8.17 17.89 5.51
N GLN A 61 8.77 18.03 4.32
CA GLN A 61 8.48 19.12 3.37
C GLN A 61 7.00 19.26 2.97
N TYR A 62 6.21 18.18 3.06
CA TYR A 62 4.76 18.20 2.75
C TYR A 62 3.88 17.98 3.97
N GLY A 63 4.46 17.77 5.16
CA GLY A 63 3.70 17.39 6.35
C GLY A 63 2.97 16.04 6.21
N ARG A 64 3.34 15.25 5.21
CA ARG A 64 2.74 13.94 4.88
C ARG A 64 3.81 12.89 4.69
N LEU A 65 3.64 11.74 5.35
CA LEU A 65 4.52 10.58 5.25
C LEU A 65 3.70 9.32 4.97
N GLU A 66 4.09 8.57 3.94
CA GLU A 66 3.55 7.24 3.68
C GLU A 66 4.58 6.19 4.09
N VAL A 67 4.20 5.32 4.99
CA VAL A 67 5.00 4.20 5.49
C VAL A 67 4.44 2.93 4.88
N ILE A 68 5.20 2.33 3.97
CA ILE A 68 4.92 1.01 3.43
C ILE A 68 5.93 0.00 3.97
N ASN A 69 5.50 -1.22 4.12
CA ASN A 69 6.35 -2.36 4.44
C ASN A 69 5.79 -3.61 3.74
N SER A 70 6.55 -4.68 3.75
CA SER A 70 6.19 -5.93 3.06
C SER A 70 5.07 -6.71 3.74
N GLY A 71 4.14 -6.01 4.37
CA GLY A 71 3.03 -6.56 5.14
C GLY A 71 2.09 -5.47 5.67
N SER A 72 1.90 -5.44 6.99
CA SER A 72 1.04 -4.46 7.67
C SER A 72 1.85 -3.70 8.72
N PHE A 73 1.38 -2.53 9.13
CA PHE A 73 2.02 -1.76 10.21
C PHE A 73 2.26 -2.59 11.48
N CYS A 74 1.43 -3.60 11.73
CA CYS A 74 1.54 -4.50 12.90
C CYS A 74 2.77 -5.41 12.88
N GLU A 75 3.47 -5.49 11.75
CA GLU A 75 4.63 -6.35 11.55
C GLU A 75 5.95 -5.56 11.62
N LEU A 76 5.83 -4.26 11.89
CA LEU A 76 6.96 -3.42 12.31
C LEU A 76 7.21 -3.60 13.81
N ASP A 77 8.48 -3.62 14.20
CA ASP A 77 8.89 -3.71 15.61
C ASP A 77 8.53 -2.44 16.40
N ALA A 78 8.40 -2.57 17.72
CA ALA A 78 8.03 -1.46 18.58
C ALA A 78 9.04 -0.28 18.51
N PRO A 79 10.37 -0.49 18.53
CA PRO A 79 11.35 0.59 18.32
C PRO A 79 11.15 1.34 17.00
N THR A 80 10.84 0.64 15.89
CA THR A 80 10.53 1.29 14.60
C THR A 80 9.28 2.16 14.70
N MET A 81 8.23 1.69 15.36
CA MET A 81 7.00 2.46 15.56
C MET A 81 7.22 3.69 16.45
N ASP A 82 8.09 3.60 17.48
CA ASP A 82 8.50 4.75 18.31
C ASP A 82 9.30 5.76 17.49
N GLU A 83 10.19 5.29 16.62
CA GLU A 83 10.99 6.14 15.74
C GLU A 83 10.12 6.87 14.71
N ILE A 84 9.11 6.22 14.12
CA ILE A 84 8.13 6.89 13.25
C ILE A 84 7.43 8.02 14.00
N ALA A 85 6.97 7.78 15.23
CA ALA A 85 6.32 8.81 16.04
C ALA A 85 7.26 9.99 16.33
N ARG A 86 8.52 9.70 16.68
CA ARG A 86 9.57 10.72 16.89
C ARG A 86 9.81 11.56 15.64
N VAL A 87 9.93 10.93 14.47
CA VAL A 87 10.13 11.62 13.18
C VAL A 87 8.90 12.49 12.86
N CYS A 88 7.69 11.98 13.05
CA CYS A 88 6.47 12.77 12.84
C CYS A 88 6.48 14.06 13.66
N GLN A 89 6.79 13.99 14.96
CA GLN A 89 6.86 15.18 15.82
C GLN A 89 7.99 16.13 15.42
N GLN A 90 9.18 15.61 15.14
CA GLN A 90 10.35 16.44 14.84
C GLN A 90 10.27 17.11 13.46
N LYS A 91 9.60 16.49 12.50
CA LYS A 91 9.51 16.96 11.11
C LYS A 91 8.17 17.61 10.78
N GLY A 92 7.26 17.74 11.75
CA GLY A 92 5.96 18.37 11.53
C GLY A 92 5.05 17.57 10.60
N ILE A 93 5.12 16.24 10.62
CA ILE A 93 4.22 15.38 9.86
C ILE A 93 2.84 15.42 10.51
N ALA A 94 1.85 15.91 9.78
CA ALA A 94 0.46 16.00 10.23
C ALA A 94 -0.39 14.80 9.76
N HIS A 95 -0.01 14.18 8.61
CA HIS A 95 -0.72 13.06 8.01
C HIS A 95 0.23 11.89 7.80
N LEU A 96 -0.13 10.74 8.36
CA LEU A 96 0.66 9.52 8.31
C LEU A 96 -0.17 8.39 7.70
N HIS A 97 0.31 7.80 6.60
CA HIS A 97 -0.35 6.72 5.89
C HIS A 97 0.34 5.40 6.19
N PHE A 98 -0.45 4.36 6.46
CA PHE A 98 0.03 2.99 6.65
C PHE A 98 -0.76 2.00 5.81
N GLU A 99 -0.12 0.90 5.44
CA GLU A 99 -0.80 -0.26 4.89
C GLU A 99 -1.22 -1.24 5.99
N CYS A 100 -2.40 -1.85 5.81
CA CYS A 100 -2.92 -2.81 6.76
C CYS A 100 -3.76 -3.87 6.06
N HIS A 101 -3.44 -5.14 6.30
CA HIS A 101 -4.27 -6.25 5.86
C HIS A 101 -5.52 -6.39 6.73
N TRP A 102 -6.62 -6.86 6.13
CA TRP A 102 -7.92 -7.05 6.80
C TRP A 102 -7.84 -7.80 8.13
N MET A 103 -6.97 -8.80 8.23
CA MET A 103 -6.79 -9.58 9.46
C MET A 103 -6.39 -8.74 10.68
N HIS A 104 -5.74 -7.61 10.46
CA HIS A 104 -5.25 -6.71 11.50
C HIS A 104 -6.17 -5.51 11.78
N ARG A 105 -7.35 -5.42 11.14
CA ARG A 105 -8.27 -4.28 11.28
C ARG A 105 -8.61 -3.93 12.72
N GLY A 106 -8.67 -4.93 13.61
CA GLY A 106 -8.94 -4.71 15.03
C GLY A 106 -7.88 -3.89 15.78
N LYS A 107 -6.69 -3.70 15.19
CA LYS A 107 -5.60 -2.89 15.77
C LYS A 107 -5.60 -1.43 15.28
N ILE A 108 -6.45 -1.09 14.32
CA ILE A 108 -6.47 0.26 13.71
C ILE A 108 -6.85 1.33 14.73
N ALA A 109 -7.81 1.07 15.61
CA ALA A 109 -8.24 2.04 16.61
C ALA A 109 -7.10 2.40 17.58
N GLU A 110 -6.31 1.41 18.01
CA GLU A 110 -5.14 1.62 18.87
C GLU A 110 -4.06 2.44 18.15
N LEU A 111 -3.77 2.12 16.87
CA LEU A 111 -2.83 2.87 16.06
C LEU A 111 -3.27 4.35 15.93
N ARG A 112 -4.53 4.58 15.57
CA ARG A 112 -5.09 5.94 15.44
C ARG A 112 -4.98 6.70 16.76
N ALA A 113 -5.32 6.09 17.89
CA ALA A 113 -5.21 6.71 19.20
C ALA A 113 -3.77 7.08 19.55
N ARG A 114 -2.81 6.20 19.26
CA ARG A 114 -1.39 6.44 19.49
C ARG A 114 -0.89 7.70 18.78
N PHE A 115 -1.16 7.81 17.47
CA PHE A 115 -0.69 8.96 16.68
C PHE A 115 -1.51 10.23 16.92
N ALA A 116 -2.81 10.11 17.17
CA ALA A 116 -3.64 11.25 17.57
C ALA A 116 -3.15 11.92 18.87
N ALA A 117 -2.62 11.15 19.82
CA ALA A 117 -2.04 11.67 21.06
C ALA A 117 -0.85 12.62 20.84
N ILE A 118 -0.22 12.58 19.67
CA ILE A 118 0.88 13.47 19.25
C ILE A 118 0.48 14.43 18.12
N GLY A 119 -0.83 14.56 17.85
CA GLY A 119 -1.36 15.50 16.85
C GLY A 119 -1.24 15.03 15.39
N VAL A 120 -1.02 13.74 15.15
CA VAL A 120 -0.88 13.16 13.82
C VAL A 120 -2.15 12.40 13.42
N GLN A 121 -2.72 12.72 12.27
CA GLN A 121 -3.83 11.99 11.68
C GLN A 121 -3.30 10.78 10.90
N THR A 122 -3.81 9.58 11.21
CA THR A 122 -3.45 8.35 10.49
C THR A 122 -4.48 7.99 9.44
N HIS A 123 -4.00 7.57 8.27
CA HIS A 123 -4.78 7.07 7.14
C HIS A 123 -4.37 5.62 6.86
N LEU A 124 -5.35 4.74 6.75
CA LEU A 124 -5.12 3.31 6.54
C LEU A 124 -5.49 2.90 5.12
N LYS A 125 -4.55 2.27 4.44
CA LYS A 125 -4.69 1.74 3.10
C LYS A 125 -4.84 0.22 3.15
N ILE A 126 -5.83 -0.32 2.44
CA ILE A 126 -6.01 -1.77 2.29
C ILE A 126 -5.85 -2.18 0.83
N GLY A 127 -5.11 -3.24 0.56
CA GLY A 127 -5.16 -3.93 -0.72
C GLY A 127 -6.47 -4.73 -0.83
N VAL A 128 -7.47 -4.20 -1.53
CA VAL A 128 -8.70 -4.92 -1.86
C VAL A 128 -8.50 -5.76 -3.11
N GLU A 129 -7.68 -5.26 -4.03
CA GLU A 129 -7.32 -5.80 -5.34
C GLU A 129 -8.48 -5.77 -6.36
N THR A 130 -9.67 -6.21 -5.98
CA THR A 130 -10.93 -6.13 -6.72
C THR A 130 -12.11 -6.23 -5.78
N PHE A 131 -13.22 -5.60 -6.13
CA PHE A 131 -14.48 -5.74 -5.39
C PHE A 131 -15.28 -6.98 -5.82
N ASP A 132 -14.88 -7.69 -6.88
CA ASP A 132 -15.37 -9.04 -7.15
C ASP A 132 -14.89 -10.00 -6.06
N ARG A 133 -15.80 -10.32 -5.12
CA ARG A 133 -15.50 -11.18 -3.98
C ARG A 133 -15.00 -12.57 -4.40
N ALA A 134 -15.61 -13.15 -5.42
CA ALA A 134 -15.24 -14.51 -5.86
C ALA A 134 -13.81 -14.49 -6.41
N TYR A 135 -13.49 -13.56 -7.28
CA TYR A 135 -12.13 -13.41 -7.81
C TYR A 135 -11.12 -13.11 -6.70
N ARG A 136 -11.44 -12.19 -5.80
CA ARG A 136 -10.59 -11.78 -4.67
C ARG A 136 -10.26 -12.92 -3.72
N GLU A 137 -11.25 -13.76 -3.38
CA GLU A 137 -11.06 -14.82 -2.39
C GLU A 137 -10.61 -16.15 -3.01
N ASP A 138 -11.19 -16.53 -4.17
CA ASP A 138 -10.97 -17.85 -4.76
C ASP A 138 -9.74 -17.88 -5.68
N VAL A 139 -9.36 -16.74 -6.28
CA VAL A 139 -8.20 -16.63 -7.17
C VAL A 139 -7.03 -15.94 -6.46
N LEU A 140 -7.26 -14.78 -5.85
CA LEU A 140 -6.19 -13.99 -5.23
C LEU A 140 -5.90 -14.38 -3.78
N HIS A 141 -6.77 -15.13 -3.13
CA HIS A 141 -6.65 -15.58 -1.74
C HIS A 141 -6.41 -14.44 -0.74
N LYS A 142 -7.14 -13.33 -0.93
CA LYS A 142 -6.90 -12.10 -0.16
C LYS A 142 -7.36 -12.18 1.30
N GLY A 143 -8.37 -12.99 1.62
CA GLY A 143 -8.82 -13.23 2.99
C GLY A 143 -9.55 -12.05 3.63
N ILE A 144 -10.24 -11.23 2.84
CA ILE A 144 -11.10 -10.15 3.34
C ILE A 144 -12.46 -10.68 3.79
N GLY A 145 -13.03 -11.61 3.02
CA GLY A 145 -14.23 -12.38 3.37
C GLY A 145 -15.56 -11.63 3.26
N VAL A 146 -15.59 -10.30 3.38
CA VAL A 146 -16.78 -9.48 3.27
C VAL A 146 -17.04 -9.04 1.83
N SER A 147 -18.32 -8.85 1.48
CA SER A 147 -18.73 -8.48 0.12
C SER A 147 -19.06 -6.99 -0.01
N ASP A 148 -19.55 -6.37 1.07
CA ASP A 148 -19.98 -4.98 1.06
C ASP A 148 -18.74 -4.04 1.14
N PRO A 149 -18.49 -3.21 0.10
CA PRO A 149 -17.39 -2.24 0.14
C PRO A 149 -17.50 -1.24 1.30
N ALA A 150 -18.73 -0.92 1.75
CA ALA A 150 -18.95 -0.01 2.88
C ALA A 150 -18.43 -0.59 4.20
N GLU A 151 -18.51 -1.92 4.37
CA GLU A 151 -17.95 -2.62 5.55
C GLU A 151 -16.42 -2.50 5.60
N ILE A 152 -15.77 -2.55 4.43
CA ILE A 152 -14.32 -2.38 4.32
C ILE A 152 -13.96 -0.91 4.61
N ALA A 153 -14.63 0.02 3.95
CA ALA A 153 -14.40 1.46 4.10
C ALA A 153 -14.69 2.00 5.52
N ALA A 154 -15.54 1.31 6.30
CA ALA A 154 -15.74 1.65 7.70
C ALA A 154 -14.47 1.54 8.57
N GLN A 155 -13.44 0.82 8.09
CA GLN A 155 -12.17 0.61 8.80
C GLN A 155 -10.99 1.30 8.12
N PHE A 156 -11.06 1.51 6.80
CA PHE A 156 -9.94 1.96 5.96
C PHE A 156 -10.30 3.22 5.18
N ASP A 157 -9.33 4.10 5.03
CA ASP A 157 -9.50 5.38 4.35
C ASP A 157 -9.16 5.29 2.85
N GLU A 158 -8.24 4.39 2.48
CA GLU A 158 -7.74 4.25 1.11
C GLU A 158 -7.74 2.78 0.70
N CYS A 159 -7.87 2.51 -0.61
CA CYS A 159 -7.76 1.15 -1.12
C CYS A 159 -6.79 1.03 -2.30
N CYS A 160 -6.15 -0.15 -2.41
CA CYS A 160 -5.41 -0.56 -3.60
C CYS A 160 -6.23 -1.56 -4.41
N LEU A 161 -6.13 -1.43 -5.73
CA LEU A 161 -6.68 -2.34 -6.74
C LEU A 161 -5.52 -2.94 -7.55
N LEU A 162 -5.71 -4.14 -8.08
CA LEU A 162 -4.72 -4.82 -8.90
C LEU A 162 -5.32 -5.18 -10.25
N PHE A 163 -4.77 -4.61 -11.32
CA PHE A 163 -5.24 -4.82 -12.69
C PHE A 163 -4.18 -5.49 -13.56
N GLY A 164 -4.61 -5.95 -14.73
CA GLY A 164 -3.75 -6.71 -15.63
C GLY A 164 -3.76 -8.21 -15.34
N LEU A 165 -4.85 -8.71 -14.77
CA LEU A 165 -5.04 -10.12 -14.45
C LEU A 165 -6.03 -10.78 -15.43
N SER A 166 -5.79 -12.04 -15.77
CA SER A 166 -6.67 -12.79 -16.66
C SER A 166 -8.12 -12.83 -16.15
N GLY A 167 -9.07 -12.62 -17.05
CA GLY A 167 -10.49 -12.57 -16.74
C GLY A 167 -11.03 -11.18 -16.37
N GLN A 168 -10.20 -10.19 -16.12
CA GLN A 168 -10.64 -8.80 -15.97
C GLN A 168 -11.02 -8.19 -17.33
N THR A 169 -12.00 -7.30 -17.31
CA THR A 169 -12.48 -6.56 -18.48
C THR A 169 -12.42 -5.04 -18.23
N ALA A 170 -12.51 -4.23 -19.28
CA ALA A 170 -12.59 -2.78 -19.12
C ALA A 170 -13.73 -2.37 -18.17
N ASP A 171 -14.86 -3.04 -18.25
CA ASP A 171 -16.04 -2.72 -17.43
C ASP A 171 -15.84 -3.14 -15.97
N SER A 172 -15.25 -4.32 -15.71
CA SER A 172 -14.96 -4.76 -14.33
C SER A 172 -13.94 -3.83 -13.66
N MET A 173 -12.88 -3.43 -14.38
CA MET A 173 -11.86 -2.52 -13.87
C MET A 173 -12.42 -1.12 -13.59
N ARG A 174 -13.30 -0.58 -14.48
CA ARG A 174 -13.99 0.69 -14.21
C ARG A 174 -14.91 0.60 -13.02
N GLN A 175 -15.65 -0.50 -12.90
CA GLN A 175 -16.54 -0.74 -11.76
C GLN A 175 -15.77 -0.77 -10.44
N ASP A 176 -14.61 -1.42 -10.41
CA ASP A 176 -13.74 -1.46 -9.24
C ASP A 176 -13.25 -0.06 -8.86
N ILE A 177 -12.76 0.75 -9.81
CA ILE A 177 -12.34 2.13 -9.52
C ILE A 177 -13.51 2.97 -9.01
N GLN A 178 -14.69 2.89 -9.65
CA GLN A 178 -15.87 3.66 -9.23
C GLN A 178 -16.35 3.26 -7.84
N THR A 179 -16.32 1.97 -7.53
CA THR A 179 -16.64 1.45 -6.19
C THR A 179 -15.63 1.99 -5.16
N GLY A 180 -14.34 1.95 -5.49
CA GLY A 180 -13.30 2.55 -4.65
C GLY A 180 -13.53 4.05 -4.40
N LEU A 181 -13.79 4.83 -5.46
CA LEU A 181 -14.04 6.27 -5.36
C LEU A 181 -15.34 6.63 -4.62
N THR A 182 -16.30 5.70 -4.57
CA THR A 182 -17.56 5.89 -3.83
C THR A 182 -17.38 5.71 -2.33
N HIS A 183 -16.51 4.82 -1.90
CA HIS A 183 -16.41 4.39 -0.51
C HIS A 183 -15.12 4.85 0.18
N PHE A 184 -14.05 5.17 -0.55
CA PHE A 184 -12.75 5.51 -0.02
C PHE A 184 -12.33 6.92 -0.45
N ASP A 185 -11.46 7.54 0.33
CA ASP A 185 -10.90 8.86 0.03
C ASP A 185 -10.01 8.81 -1.21
N ARG A 186 -9.28 7.69 -1.39
CA ARG A 186 -8.32 7.49 -2.49
C ARG A 186 -8.26 6.04 -2.96
N VAL A 187 -7.94 5.88 -4.24
CA VAL A 187 -7.73 4.61 -4.91
C VAL A 187 -6.32 4.57 -5.50
N CYS A 188 -5.55 3.54 -5.19
CA CYS A 188 -4.28 3.26 -5.82
C CYS A 188 -4.43 2.03 -6.73
N VAL A 189 -4.28 2.22 -8.03
CA VAL A 189 -4.32 1.13 -9.01
C VAL A 189 -2.89 0.66 -9.26
N ASN A 190 -2.62 -0.60 -8.94
CA ASN A 190 -1.38 -1.26 -9.32
C ASN A 190 -1.63 -2.13 -10.56
N VAL A 191 -0.73 -2.06 -11.53
CA VAL A 191 -0.73 -2.99 -12.66
C VAL A 191 0.15 -4.18 -12.31
N MET A 192 -0.36 -5.39 -12.54
CA MET A 192 0.38 -6.61 -12.22
C MET A 192 1.67 -6.69 -13.03
N VAL A 193 2.78 -6.86 -12.33
CA VAL A 193 4.10 -7.13 -12.92
C VAL A 193 4.52 -8.57 -12.63
N LYS A 194 5.34 -9.15 -13.50
CA LYS A 194 5.85 -10.50 -13.29
C LYS A 194 6.73 -10.55 -12.04
N ASN A 195 6.41 -11.49 -11.16
CA ASN A 195 7.13 -11.76 -9.93
C ASN A 195 7.34 -13.27 -9.74
N THR A 196 7.64 -13.73 -8.52
CA THR A 196 7.92 -15.14 -8.22
C THR A 196 6.66 -15.99 -7.97
N THR A 197 5.47 -15.37 -8.00
CA THR A 197 4.21 -16.04 -7.70
C THR A 197 3.59 -16.71 -8.95
N PRO A 198 2.61 -17.64 -8.75
CA PRO A 198 1.97 -18.31 -9.88
C PRO A 198 1.03 -17.42 -10.70
N VAL A 199 0.51 -16.33 -10.15
CA VAL A 199 -0.34 -15.39 -10.88
C VAL A 199 0.53 -14.49 -11.74
N LEU A 200 0.28 -14.53 -13.04
CA LEU A 200 1.06 -13.79 -14.04
C LEU A 200 0.26 -12.58 -14.58
N PRO A 201 0.97 -11.52 -14.99
CA PRO A 201 0.33 -10.44 -15.74
C PRO A 201 -0.20 -10.97 -17.07
N ASP A 202 -1.37 -10.48 -17.47
CA ASP A 202 -2.00 -10.73 -18.76
C ASP A 202 -1.79 -9.50 -19.68
N PRO A 203 -0.93 -9.59 -20.70
CA PRO A 203 -0.60 -8.45 -21.54
C PRO A 203 -1.81 -7.86 -22.29
N ASP A 204 -2.79 -8.70 -22.66
CA ASP A 204 -3.97 -8.25 -23.38
C ASP A 204 -4.88 -7.45 -22.44
N VAL A 205 -5.03 -7.89 -21.19
CA VAL A 205 -5.79 -7.16 -20.16
C VAL A 205 -5.08 -5.85 -19.79
N ILE A 206 -3.75 -5.85 -19.70
CA ILE A 206 -2.97 -4.61 -19.47
C ILE A 206 -3.18 -3.64 -20.64
N ALA A 207 -3.16 -4.11 -21.88
CA ALA A 207 -3.43 -3.26 -23.04
C ALA A 207 -4.84 -2.67 -22.99
N VAL A 208 -5.86 -3.46 -22.62
CA VAL A 208 -7.23 -2.98 -22.40
C VAL A 208 -7.28 -1.92 -21.29
N PHE A 209 -6.61 -2.13 -20.18
CA PHE A 209 -6.50 -1.14 -19.09
C PHE A 209 -5.92 0.18 -19.61
N CYS A 210 -4.75 0.11 -20.25
CA CYS A 210 -4.04 1.31 -20.74
C CYS A 210 -4.84 2.10 -21.79
N GLN A 211 -5.57 1.41 -22.67
CA GLN A 211 -6.27 2.04 -23.78
C GLN A 211 -7.68 2.52 -23.42
N GLN A 212 -8.38 1.79 -22.55
CA GLN A 212 -9.81 1.99 -22.34
C GLN A 212 -10.17 2.43 -20.92
N VAL A 213 -9.30 2.25 -19.93
CA VAL A 213 -9.62 2.56 -18.53
C VAL A 213 -8.74 3.70 -18.00
N ALA A 214 -7.43 3.54 -18.00
CA ALA A 214 -6.48 4.49 -17.43
C ALA A 214 -6.66 5.94 -17.92
N PRO A 215 -6.96 6.23 -19.22
CA PRO A 215 -7.13 7.60 -19.69
C PRO A 215 -8.26 8.38 -19.02
N HIS A 216 -9.26 7.69 -18.45
CA HIS A 216 -10.36 8.34 -17.74
C HIS A 216 -10.00 8.75 -16.30
N TYR A 217 -8.95 8.17 -15.72
CA TYR A 217 -8.59 8.35 -14.31
C TYR A 217 -7.20 8.95 -14.08
N VAL A 218 -6.36 8.99 -15.11
CA VAL A 218 -4.98 9.50 -15.01
C VAL A 218 -4.91 10.93 -14.46
N ASN A 219 -5.93 11.74 -14.64
CA ASN A 219 -6.01 13.11 -14.13
C ASN A 219 -6.89 13.27 -12.88
N ASP A 220 -7.52 12.19 -12.39
CA ASP A 220 -8.29 12.26 -11.14
C ASP A 220 -7.30 12.39 -9.96
N PRO A 221 -7.42 13.44 -9.10
CA PRO A 221 -6.51 13.64 -7.98
C PRO A 221 -6.63 12.56 -6.89
N ARG A 222 -7.72 11.79 -6.90
CA ARG A 222 -7.94 10.69 -5.95
C ARG A 222 -7.48 9.34 -6.47
N VAL A 223 -6.98 9.24 -7.72
CA VAL A 223 -6.55 7.98 -8.32
C VAL A 223 -5.07 8.03 -8.63
N ASP A 224 -4.27 7.23 -7.96
CA ASP A 224 -2.90 6.93 -8.37
C ASP A 224 -2.91 5.70 -9.27
N ILE A 225 -2.10 5.70 -10.35
CA ILE A 225 -1.91 4.56 -11.24
C ILE A 225 -0.42 4.24 -11.29
N LEU A 226 -0.04 3.05 -10.83
CA LEU A 226 1.30 2.54 -10.87
C LEU A 226 1.38 1.45 -11.93
N MET A 227 2.08 1.74 -13.03
CA MET A 227 2.36 0.77 -14.09
C MET A 227 3.44 -0.22 -13.67
N GLU A 228 4.35 0.24 -12.81
CA GLU A 228 5.38 -0.58 -12.16
C GLU A 228 5.31 -0.40 -10.64
N ASN A 229 5.62 -1.44 -9.89
CA ASN A 229 5.64 -1.38 -8.42
C ASN A 229 6.61 -0.33 -7.86
N THR A 230 7.50 0.18 -8.69
CA THR A 230 8.55 1.16 -8.35
C THR A 230 8.21 2.59 -8.75
N ASP A 231 7.03 2.85 -9.30
CA ASP A 231 6.64 4.18 -9.82
C ASP A 231 6.61 5.25 -8.72
N PHE A 232 6.41 4.86 -7.46
CA PHE A 232 6.58 5.77 -6.32
C PHE A 232 8.05 5.98 -5.92
N GLY A 233 9.00 5.42 -6.66
CA GLY A 233 10.44 5.62 -6.46
C GLY A 233 11.06 4.81 -5.32
N VAL A 234 10.36 3.81 -4.80
CA VAL A 234 10.87 2.86 -3.80
C VAL A 234 10.72 1.42 -4.30
N GLY A 235 11.47 0.47 -3.71
CA GLY A 235 11.40 -0.94 -4.06
C GLY A 235 12.30 -1.36 -5.23
N GLY A 236 12.79 -0.44 -6.04
CA GLY A 236 13.76 -0.71 -7.10
C GLY A 236 15.18 -0.97 -6.56
N ALA A 237 16.05 -1.52 -7.40
CA ALA A 237 17.47 -1.67 -7.08
C ALA A 237 18.13 -0.30 -6.88
N ALA A 238 18.91 -0.14 -5.81
CA ALA A 238 19.76 1.03 -5.65
C ALA A 238 20.87 1.01 -6.73
N GLN A 239 21.08 2.13 -7.39
CA GLN A 239 22.15 2.30 -8.39
C GLN A 239 23.49 2.52 -7.72
#